data_b742d2b633131a09b8e0e62f2afcd7cb
#
_entry.id   b742d2b633131a09b8e0e62f2afcd7cb
#
_cell.length_a   1.000
_cell.length_b   1.000
_cell.length_c   1.000
_cell.angle_alpha   90.00
_cell.angle_beta   90.00
_cell.angle_gamma   90.00
#
_symmetry.space_group_name_H-M   'P 1'
#
loop_
_entity.id
_entity.type
_entity.pdbx_description
1 polymer ?
#
loop_
_entity_poly.entity_id
_entity_poly.type
_entity_poly.pdbx_seq_one_letter_code
_entity_poly.pdbx_strand_id
1 'polypeptide(L)'
;MNQSANYVPRIRPHHLPKVCVAVVGRTPAEMVEKAQALVRDNPFFEFRLDYLPHPEQAMGLLRDFLEYHPHVYAIATCRRVANGGKFRGSLAAEIEILVKGATAGCQLVDLELESALKAKPPQLKKLRERAALILSYHDHRGTKKLEETLTKMEVFQADFYKIVGTATTLHDNVVMMKFLEEQSYRHSLVGLCMGEQGIISRVLSLRAGSVFTFASAMAGEETAPGQVTAKMLRDVYRVDNVDTATRVYGVAGDPVSHSLSPLLMNTAFRRENVNAVYLGLHAKTMKDLRACIRDIPVSGLSVTMPYKQEILEDLDNSDTHTTKTGACNTVVRAQDGKLYGFNTDVAGVIRPLEQRMPLTGAKVLVLGAGGGARAAVFGLKERGAEVWILNRSAAKAQKLGKQARAKIAKRADLKKLAFDIIVNATPVGMGGSKEMPLKAEEIKARYVFDMVYDPLETAFLKAARANGAEVIPGIEMFVQQAARQFEIWTGKPAPSDEMRRVGLMELQERALQATAKATAKKK
;
A
#
# COMPACT_ATOMS: atom_id res chain seq x y z
N MET A 1 -31.99 19.97 -26.66
CA MET A 1 -31.99 19.05 -27.79
C MET A 1 -30.79 18.12 -27.64
N ASN A 2 -31.04 16.85 -27.44
CA ASN A 2 -30.05 15.82 -27.18
C ASN A 2 -29.15 15.58 -28.41
N GLN A 3 -27.94 16.16 -28.42
CA GLN A 3 -26.90 15.83 -29.42
C GLN A 3 -25.98 14.69 -29.00
N SER A 4 -26.29 13.96 -27.91
CA SER A 4 -25.46 12.90 -27.37
C SER A 4 -25.56 11.55 -28.11
N ALA A 5 -26.43 11.40 -29.10
CA ALA A 5 -26.77 10.10 -29.69
C ALA A 5 -25.78 9.55 -30.74
N ASN A 6 -24.76 10.31 -31.23
CA ASN A 6 -23.90 9.86 -32.35
C ASN A 6 -22.38 10.10 -32.15
N TYR A 7 -21.88 10.29 -30.90
CA TYR A 7 -20.46 10.41 -30.71
C TYR A 7 -19.83 9.00 -30.64
N VAL A 8 -18.97 8.67 -31.60
CA VAL A 8 -18.20 7.41 -31.61
C VAL A 8 -16.81 7.69 -31.06
N PRO A 9 -16.43 7.11 -29.92
CA PRO A 9 -15.10 7.27 -29.36
C PRO A 9 -14.02 6.79 -30.32
N ARG A 10 -12.92 7.55 -30.46
CA ARG A 10 -11.79 7.18 -31.30
C ARG A 10 -11.05 5.94 -30.82
N ILE A 11 -11.00 5.77 -29.51
CA ILE A 11 -10.36 4.60 -28.86
C ILE A 11 -11.39 3.94 -27.97
N ARG A 12 -11.57 2.64 -28.14
CA ARG A 12 -12.44 1.87 -27.25
C ARG A 12 -11.74 1.65 -25.92
N PRO A 13 -12.39 1.94 -24.77
CA PRO A 13 -11.77 1.87 -23.44
C PRO A 13 -11.07 0.54 -23.14
N HIS A 14 -11.67 -0.58 -23.57
CA HIS A 14 -11.13 -1.93 -23.33
C HIS A 14 -9.86 -2.28 -24.13
N HIS A 15 -9.46 -1.46 -25.10
CA HIS A 15 -8.20 -1.61 -25.82
C HIS A 15 -7.02 -0.97 -25.06
N LEU A 16 -7.28 -0.05 -24.11
CA LEU A 16 -6.23 0.59 -23.36
C LEU A 16 -5.70 -0.33 -22.24
N PRO A 17 -4.37 -0.38 -22.04
CA PRO A 17 -3.80 -1.03 -20.88
C PRO A 17 -4.25 -0.36 -19.58
N LYS A 18 -4.38 -1.14 -18.50
CA LYS A 18 -4.94 -0.68 -17.23
C LYS A 18 -4.03 0.27 -16.44
N VAL A 19 -2.73 0.34 -16.75
CA VAL A 19 -1.75 1.19 -16.08
C VAL A 19 -1.10 2.13 -17.08
N CYS A 20 -1.34 3.44 -16.91
CA CYS A 20 -0.66 4.50 -17.63
C CYS A 20 0.54 5.00 -16.82
N VAL A 21 1.73 4.99 -17.41
CA VAL A 21 2.96 5.43 -16.75
C VAL A 21 3.25 6.88 -17.11
N ALA A 22 3.21 7.77 -16.14
CA ALA A 22 3.59 9.16 -16.32
C ALA A 22 5.12 9.28 -16.40
N VAL A 23 5.59 9.84 -17.51
CA VAL A 23 7.03 10.04 -17.79
C VAL A 23 7.35 11.52 -17.78
N VAL A 24 8.33 11.88 -16.98
CA VAL A 24 8.89 13.24 -16.86
C VAL A 24 10.36 13.24 -17.26
N GLY A 25 10.85 14.35 -17.79
CA GLY A 25 12.27 14.53 -18.11
C GLY A 25 12.64 16.02 -18.07
N ARG A 26 13.90 16.33 -17.84
CA ARG A 26 14.45 17.69 -17.94
C ARG A 26 14.76 18.07 -19.38
N THR A 27 14.98 17.05 -20.21
CA THR A 27 15.22 17.16 -21.66
C THR A 27 14.32 16.17 -22.42
N PRO A 28 14.01 16.43 -23.71
CA PRO A 28 13.30 15.48 -24.54
C PRO A 28 13.96 14.09 -24.62
N ALA A 29 15.29 14.04 -24.70
CA ALA A 29 16.05 12.80 -24.73
C ALA A 29 15.87 11.99 -23.44
N GLU A 30 16.05 12.61 -22.27
CA GLU A 30 15.82 11.95 -20.98
C GLU A 30 14.40 11.38 -20.85
N MET A 31 13.38 12.12 -21.32
CA MET A 31 11.99 11.67 -21.28
C MET A 31 11.79 10.41 -22.14
N VAL A 32 12.32 10.39 -23.36
CA VAL A 32 12.18 9.24 -24.28
C VAL A 32 13.04 8.05 -23.81
N GLU A 33 14.25 8.28 -23.32
CA GLU A 33 15.11 7.22 -22.74
C GLU A 33 14.42 6.50 -21.58
N LYS A 34 13.72 7.23 -20.70
CA LYS A 34 12.93 6.63 -19.62
C LYS A 34 11.79 5.76 -20.16
N ALA A 35 11.05 6.25 -21.15
CA ALA A 35 10.01 5.46 -21.80
C ALA A 35 10.59 4.21 -22.45
N GLN A 36 11.73 4.34 -23.15
CA GLN A 36 12.45 3.23 -23.79
C GLN A 36 12.89 2.17 -22.76
N ALA A 37 13.37 2.57 -21.59
CA ALA A 37 13.75 1.64 -20.53
C ALA A 37 12.56 0.85 -19.94
N LEU A 38 11.36 1.40 -20.04
CA LEU A 38 10.15 0.83 -19.45
C LEU A 38 9.22 0.15 -20.47
N VAL A 39 9.42 0.34 -21.77
CA VAL A 39 8.47 -0.04 -22.83
C VAL A 39 8.18 -1.53 -22.90
N ARG A 40 9.14 -2.36 -22.51
CA ARG A 40 8.99 -3.83 -22.51
C ARG A 40 7.82 -4.29 -21.63
N ASP A 41 7.68 -3.66 -20.47
CA ASP A 41 6.69 -4.06 -19.45
C ASP A 41 5.51 -3.07 -19.35
N ASN A 42 5.59 -1.95 -20.08
CA ASN A 42 4.60 -0.87 -20.02
C ASN A 42 4.23 -0.37 -21.41
N PRO A 43 3.10 -0.81 -21.97
CA PRO A 43 2.67 -0.38 -23.31
C PRO A 43 1.81 0.90 -23.31
N PHE A 44 1.77 1.67 -22.22
CA PHE A 44 0.95 2.88 -22.11
C PHE A 44 1.63 3.98 -21.30
N PHE A 45 1.87 5.14 -21.92
CA PHE A 45 2.59 6.26 -21.33
C PHE A 45 1.81 7.55 -21.38
N GLU A 46 1.98 8.40 -20.34
CA GLU A 46 1.64 9.82 -20.35
C GLU A 46 2.95 10.62 -20.43
N PHE A 47 3.19 11.30 -21.56
CA PHE A 47 4.34 12.20 -21.71
C PHE A 47 3.99 13.58 -21.14
N ARG A 48 4.63 13.94 -20.02
CA ARG A 48 4.42 15.20 -19.30
C ARG A 48 5.25 16.33 -19.94
N LEU A 49 4.78 16.83 -21.07
CA LEU A 49 5.45 17.86 -21.87
C LEU A 49 5.63 19.18 -21.09
N ASP A 50 4.80 19.43 -20.10
CA ASP A 50 4.89 20.59 -19.20
C ASP A 50 6.14 20.62 -18.31
N TYR A 51 6.86 19.50 -18.18
CA TYR A 51 8.14 19.44 -17.46
C TYR A 51 9.33 19.87 -18.31
N LEU A 52 9.16 19.97 -19.64
CA LEU A 52 10.20 20.40 -20.57
C LEU A 52 10.23 21.93 -20.68
N PRO A 53 11.40 22.58 -20.69
CA PRO A 53 11.53 24.02 -20.95
C PRO A 53 10.97 24.41 -22.32
N HIS A 54 11.18 23.56 -23.33
CA HIS A 54 10.75 23.72 -24.71
C HIS A 54 10.03 22.45 -25.20
N PRO A 55 8.72 22.30 -24.87
CA PRO A 55 7.95 21.08 -25.18
C PRO A 55 7.96 20.68 -26.65
N GLU A 56 8.00 21.66 -27.54
CA GLU A 56 7.98 21.44 -29.00
C GLU A 56 9.21 20.67 -29.52
N GLN A 57 10.34 20.74 -28.83
CA GLN A 57 11.55 20.02 -29.21
C GLN A 57 11.46 18.50 -29.00
N ALA A 58 10.46 18.05 -28.23
CA ALA A 58 10.23 16.62 -28.01
C ALA A 58 9.56 15.91 -29.20
N MET A 59 8.93 16.62 -30.11
CA MET A 59 8.01 16.05 -31.10
C MET A 59 8.70 15.06 -32.09
N GLY A 60 9.94 15.34 -32.49
CA GLY A 60 10.72 14.44 -33.35
C GLY A 60 11.02 13.12 -32.62
N LEU A 61 11.59 13.20 -31.43
CA LEU A 61 11.95 12.01 -30.63
C LEU A 61 10.71 11.19 -30.22
N LEU A 62 9.58 11.84 -29.91
CA LEU A 62 8.32 11.15 -29.64
C LEU A 62 7.79 10.40 -30.85
N ARG A 63 7.88 11.01 -32.04
CA ARG A 63 7.49 10.36 -33.30
C ARG A 63 8.33 9.12 -33.53
N ASP A 64 9.65 9.26 -33.51
CA ASP A 64 10.57 8.16 -33.75
C ASP A 64 10.34 7.01 -32.74
N PHE A 65 10.11 7.33 -31.47
CA PHE A 65 9.78 6.36 -30.41
C PHE A 65 8.47 5.62 -30.70
N LEU A 66 7.40 6.33 -31.05
CA LEU A 66 6.08 5.75 -31.29
C LEU A 66 6.02 4.97 -32.61
N GLU A 67 6.74 5.40 -33.65
CA GLU A 67 6.89 4.65 -34.90
C GLU A 67 7.65 3.33 -34.69
N TYR A 68 8.69 3.35 -33.82
CA TYR A 68 9.44 2.14 -33.46
C TYR A 68 8.65 1.18 -32.55
N HIS A 69 7.69 1.70 -31.78
CA HIS A 69 6.85 0.95 -30.83
C HIS A 69 5.35 1.08 -31.15
N PRO A 70 4.85 0.53 -32.27
CA PRO A 70 3.47 0.75 -32.73
C PRO A 70 2.38 0.14 -31.81
N HIS A 71 2.76 -0.72 -30.86
CA HIS A 71 1.88 -1.29 -29.86
C HIS A 71 1.69 -0.40 -28.61
N VAL A 72 2.45 0.70 -28.53
CA VAL A 72 2.40 1.63 -27.40
C VAL A 72 1.28 2.65 -27.57
N TYR A 73 0.49 2.84 -26.53
CA TYR A 73 -0.42 3.97 -26.42
C TYR A 73 0.26 5.15 -25.72
N ALA A 74 0.01 6.34 -26.18
CA ALA A 74 0.62 7.56 -25.65
C ALA A 74 -0.40 8.68 -25.42
N ILE A 75 -0.32 9.33 -24.26
CA ILE A 75 -1.03 10.54 -23.92
C ILE A 75 -0.04 11.70 -23.97
N ALA A 76 -0.34 12.77 -24.74
CA ALA A 76 0.35 14.03 -24.61
C ALA A 76 -0.35 14.92 -23.57
N THR A 77 0.38 15.33 -22.53
CA THR A 77 -0.11 16.20 -21.45
C THR A 77 0.78 17.43 -21.32
N CYS A 78 0.17 18.63 -21.39
CA CYS A 78 0.87 19.91 -21.17
C CYS A 78 0.15 20.71 -20.08
N ARG A 79 0.24 20.25 -18.81
CA ARG A 79 -0.56 20.77 -17.70
C ARG A 79 -0.05 22.12 -17.21
N ARG A 80 -0.98 23.07 -17.07
CA ARG A 80 -0.68 24.42 -16.59
C ARG A 80 -0.40 24.45 -15.09
N VAL A 81 0.39 25.45 -14.66
CA VAL A 81 0.72 25.66 -13.24
C VAL A 81 -0.53 25.79 -12.36
N ALA A 82 -1.57 26.46 -12.86
CA ALA A 82 -2.84 26.63 -12.14
C ALA A 82 -3.54 25.29 -11.81
N ASN A 83 -3.23 24.23 -12.56
CA ASN A 83 -3.80 22.89 -12.44
C ASN A 83 -2.76 21.87 -11.91
N GLY A 84 -1.73 22.35 -11.19
CA GLY A 84 -0.70 21.50 -10.59
C GLY A 84 0.42 21.04 -11.54
N GLY A 85 0.46 21.55 -12.79
CA GLY A 85 1.54 21.29 -13.76
C GLY A 85 2.69 22.30 -13.68
N LYS A 86 3.51 22.33 -14.74
CA LYS A 86 4.68 23.21 -14.86
C LYS A 86 4.56 24.24 -15.98
N PHE A 87 3.61 24.08 -16.90
CA PHE A 87 3.47 24.95 -18.06
C PHE A 87 2.97 26.36 -17.67
N ARG A 88 3.70 27.40 -18.10
CA ARG A 88 3.39 28.82 -17.82
C ARG A 88 2.90 29.61 -19.05
N GLY A 89 2.80 28.94 -20.22
CA GLY A 89 2.36 29.56 -21.45
C GLY A 89 0.87 29.90 -21.50
N SER A 90 0.46 30.53 -22.60
CA SER A 90 -0.93 30.84 -22.85
C SER A 90 -1.76 29.57 -23.14
N LEU A 91 -3.09 29.69 -23.05
CA LEU A 91 -4.01 28.62 -23.48
C LEU A 91 -3.82 28.22 -24.94
N ALA A 92 -3.58 29.19 -25.82
CA ALA A 92 -3.34 28.92 -27.24
C ALA A 92 -2.05 28.07 -27.43
N ALA A 93 -0.99 28.39 -26.69
CA ALA A 93 0.26 27.64 -26.72
C ALA A 93 0.08 26.22 -26.13
N GLU A 94 -0.66 26.06 -25.03
CA GLU A 94 -1.01 24.74 -24.46
C GLU A 94 -1.67 23.85 -25.53
N ILE A 95 -2.72 24.37 -26.18
CA ILE A 95 -3.46 23.63 -27.21
C ILE A 95 -2.56 23.31 -28.42
N GLU A 96 -1.69 24.23 -28.82
CA GLU A 96 -0.77 23.99 -29.94
C GLU A 96 0.23 22.87 -29.61
N ILE A 97 0.77 22.82 -28.40
CA ILE A 97 1.66 21.74 -27.95
C ILE A 97 0.91 20.41 -27.97
N LEU A 98 -0.33 20.34 -27.49
CA LEU A 98 -1.14 19.12 -27.53
C LEU A 98 -1.41 18.66 -28.96
N VAL A 99 -1.69 19.60 -29.89
CA VAL A 99 -1.87 19.31 -31.31
C VAL A 99 -0.56 18.76 -31.93
N LYS A 100 0.59 19.32 -31.58
CA LYS A 100 1.90 18.83 -32.04
C LYS A 100 2.16 17.43 -31.48
N GLY A 101 1.86 17.17 -30.20
CA GLY A 101 1.97 15.83 -29.59
C GLY A 101 1.10 14.79 -30.31
N ALA A 102 -0.14 15.13 -30.63
CA ALA A 102 -1.02 14.28 -31.43
C ALA A 102 -0.45 14.02 -32.85
N THR A 103 0.13 15.05 -33.48
CA THR A 103 0.76 14.93 -34.80
C THR A 103 2.05 14.09 -34.74
N ALA A 104 2.73 14.07 -33.62
CA ALA A 104 3.89 13.21 -33.37
C ALA A 104 3.51 11.75 -33.06
N GLY A 105 2.22 11.40 -33.06
CA GLY A 105 1.77 10.02 -32.91
C GLY A 105 1.11 9.70 -31.57
N CYS A 106 0.98 10.67 -30.62
CA CYS A 106 0.22 10.44 -29.40
C CYS A 106 -1.27 10.27 -29.75
N GLN A 107 -1.84 9.11 -29.41
CA GLN A 107 -3.22 8.78 -29.75
C GLN A 107 -4.23 9.47 -28.83
N LEU A 108 -3.80 9.94 -27.65
CA LEU A 108 -4.61 10.68 -26.69
C LEU A 108 -3.96 12.00 -26.31
N VAL A 109 -4.79 12.98 -25.96
CA VAL A 109 -4.37 14.27 -25.38
C VAL A 109 -5.17 14.55 -24.11
N ASP A 110 -4.51 15.06 -23.07
CA ASP A 110 -5.12 15.45 -21.78
C ASP A 110 -5.26 16.97 -21.72
N LEU A 111 -6.48 17.46 -21.63
CA LEU A 111 -6.81 18.88 -21.50
C LEU A 111 -7.64 19.09 -20.22
N GLU A 112 -7.22 20.04 -19.39
CA GLU A 112 -7.96 20.41 -18.17
C GLU A 112 -9.31 21.06 -18.49
N LEU A 113 -10.32 20.79 -17.65
CA LEU A 113 -11.66 21.39 -17.75
C LEU A 113 -11.60 22.93 -17.78
N GLU A 114 -10.75 23.53 -16.94
CA GLU A 114 -10.59 24.98 -16.88
C GLU A 114 -9.99 25.57 -18.16
N SER A 115 -9.17 24.81 -18.87
CA SER A 115 -8.67 25.16 -20.20
C SER A 115 -9.76 25.00 -21.26
N ALA A 116 -10.53 23.92 -21.21
CA ALA A 116 -11.63 23.66 -22.13
C ALA A 116 -12.73 24.71 -22.03
N LEU A 117 -13.09 25.16 -20.82
CA LEU A 117 -14.08 26.22 -20.57
C LEU A 117 -13.67 27.56 -21.18
N LYS A 118 -12.40 27.81 -21.40
CA LYS A 118 -11.85 29.06 -21.98
C LYS A 118 -11.47 28.92 -23.47
N ALA A 119 -11.38 27.69 -23.95
CA ALA A 119 -10.99 27.41 -25.33
C ALA A 119 -12.11 27.78 -26.32
N LYS A 120 -11.70 28.27 -27.48
CA LYS A 120 -12.64 28.51 -28.58
C LYS A 120 -13.05 27.22 -29.26
N PRO A 121 -14.30 27.05 -29.74
CA PRO A 121 -14.75 25.82 -30.40
C PRO A 121 -13.83 25.29 -31.50
N PRO A 122 -13.22 26.12 -32.38
CA PRO A 122 -12.28 25.63 -33.39
C PRO A 122 -11.01 24.96 -32.80
N GLN A 123 -10.56 25.44 -31.63
CA GLN A 123 -9.37 24.87 -30.97
C GLN A 123 -9.65 23.46 -30.45
N LEU A 124 -10.79 23.24 -29.80
CA LEU A 124 -11.23 21.93 -29.33
C LEU A 124 -11.51 20.99 -30.51
N LYS A 125 -12.10 21.50 -31.60
CA LYS A 125 -12.29 20.72 -32.81
C LYS A 125 -10.97 20.22 -33.38
N LYS A 126 -9.95 21.09 -33.48
CA LYS A 126 -8.61 20.75 -33.97
C LYS A 126 -7.93 19.63 -33.15
N LEU A 127 -8.11 19.61 -31.83
CA LEU A 127 -7.63 18.52 -30.97
C LEU A 127 -8.36 17.21 -31.26
N ARG A 128 -9.68 17.22 -31.25
CA ARG A 128 -10.51 16.04 -31.48
C ARG A 128 -10.37 15.43 -32.87
N GLU A 129 -10.01 16.22 -33.87
CA GLU A 129 -9.71 15.71 -35.22
C GLU A 129 -8.41 14.89 -35.28
N ARG A 130 -7.50 15.01 -34.29
CA ARG A 130 -6.16 14.38 -34.32
C ARG A 130 -5.97 13.28 -33.29
N ALA A 131 -6.56 13.41 -32.12
CA ALA A 131 -6.39 12.46 -31.01
C ALA A 131 -7.69 12.27 -30.24
N ALA A 132 -7.80 11.20 -29.47
CA ALA A 132 -8.82 11.02 -28.46
C ALA A 132 -8.62 12.04 -27.34
N LEU A 133 -9.68 12.69 -26.91
CA LEU A 133 -9.65 13.74 -25.90
C LEU A 133 -9.93 13.13 -24.51
N ILE A 134 -8.97 13.26 -23.61
CA ILE A 134 -9.18 13.12 -22.17
C ILE A 134 -9.46 14.52 -21.63
N LEU A 135 -10.68 14.75 -21.15
CA LEU A 135 -11.00 15.95 -20.39
C LEU A 135 -10.74 15.68 -18.92
N SER A 136 -9.84 16.44 -18.28
CA SER A 136 -9.39 16.18 -16.93
C SER A 136 -9.75 17.30 -15.95
N TYR A 137 -9.97 16.93 -14.69
CA TYR A 137 -10.17 17.83 -13.57
C TYR A 137 -9.44 17.29 -12.33
N HIS A 138 -8.76 18.20 -11.60
CA HIS A 138 -8.00 17.85 -10.40
C HIS A 138 -8.45 18.71 -9.21
N ASP A 139 -9.07 18.08 -8.20
CA ASP A 139 -9.34 18.72 -6.92
C ASP A 139 -8.19 18.48 -5.94
N HIS A 140 -7.36 19.49 -5.74
CA HIS A 140 -6.22 19.44 -4.81
C HIS A 140 -6.60 19.58 -3.33
N ARG A 141 -7.89 19.79 -3.01
CA ARG A 141 -8.38 20.07 -1.66
C ARG A 141 -9.20 18.94 -1.06
N GLY A 142 -9.75 18.06 -1.87
CA GLY A 142 -10.61 16.98 -1.39
C GLY A 142 -11.18 16.11 -2.52
N THR A 143 -12.24 15.38 -2.17
CA THR A 143 -12.96 14.51 -3.11
C THR A 143 -14.44 14.83 -2.99
N LYS A 144 -14.83 15.97 -3.58
CA LYS A 144 -16.19 16.52 -3.45
C LYS A 144 -16.74 16.89 -4.82
N LYS A 145 -18.10 16.97 -4.93
CA LYS A 145 -18.80 17.47 -6.13
C LYS A 145 -18.43 16.73 -7.42
N LEU A 146 -18.19 15.41 -7.36
CA LEU A 146 -17.75 14.62 -8.51
C LEU A 146 -18.81 14.62 -9.61
N GLU A 147 -20.08 14.43 -9.30
CA GLU A 147 -21.22 14.45 -10.23
C GLU A 147 -21.43 15.82 -10.86
N GLU A 148 -21.36 16.90 -10.05
CA GLU A 148 -21.45 18.27 -10.54
C GLU A 148 -20.30 18.56 -11.53
N THR A 149 -19.11 18.06 -11.24
CA THR A 149 -17.94 18.21 -12.11
C THR A 149 -18.13 17.44 -13.41
N LEU A 150 -18.58 16.19 -13.35
CA LEU A 150 -18.85 15.37 -14.52
C LEU A 150 -19.88 16.04 -15.43
N THR A 151 -20.99 16.55 -14.86
CA THR A 151 -22.03 17.28 -15.62
C THR A 151 -21.46 18.48 -16.39
N LYS A 152 -20.50 19.22 -15.79
CA LYS A 152 -19.80 20.30 -16.49
C LYS A 152 -18.90 19.81 -17.61
N MET A 153 -18.32 18.62 -17.46
CA MET A 153 -17.42 18.02 -18.44
C MET A 153 -18.17 17.43 -19.64
N GLU A 154 -19.37 16.89 -19.45
CA GLU A 154 -20.21 16.27 -20.48
C GLU A 154 -20.53 17.23 -21.66
N VAL A 155 -20.58 18.54 -21.41
CA VAL A 155 -20.80 19.56 -22.44
C VAL A 155 -19.76 19.52 -23.56
N PHE A 156 -18.55 18.98 -23.27
CA PHE A 156 -17.41 18.99 -24.19
C PHE A 156 -17.27 17.76 -25.07
N GLN A 157 -18.08 16.73 -24.91
CA GLN A 157 -18.04 15.49 -25.71
C GLN A 157 -16.61 14.90 -25.80
N ALA A 158 -15.99 14.57 -24.66
CA ALA A 158 -14.67 13.94 -24.59
C ALA A 158 -14.78 12.42 -24.76
N ASP A 159 -13.69 11.76 -25.19
CA ASP A 159 -13.59 10.31 -25.24
C ASP A 159 -13.48 9.71 -23.84
N PHE A 160 -12.78 10.42 -22.93
CA PHE A 160 -12.60 10.02 -21.54
C PHE A 160 -12.78 11.23 -20.61
N TYR A 161 -13.42 11.00 -19.47
CA TYR A 161 -13.53 11.98 -18.39
C TYR A 161 -12.65 11.55 -17.23
N LYS A 162 -11.61 12.33 -16.94
CA LYS A 162 -10.66 12.06 -15.87
C LYS A 162 -10.93 12.98 -14.69
N ILE A 163 -11.36 12.42 -13.56
CA ILE A 163 -11.64 13.18 -12.34
C ILE A 163 -10.74 12.68 -11.22
N VAL A 164 -9.89 13.57 -10.73
CA VAL A 164 -8.89 13.26 -9.70
C VAL A 164 -9.18 14.06 -8.45
N GLY A 165 -9.55 13.38 -7.37
CA GLY A 165 -9.71 13.97 -6.04
C GLY A 165 -8.42 13.96 -5.23
N THR A 166 -8.50 14.40 -3.98
CA THR A 166 -7.44 14.26 -2.97
C THR A 166 -8.00 13.53 -1.76
N ALA A 167 -7.45 12.38 -1.42
CA ALA A 167 -7.82 11.65 -0.23
C ALA A 167 -7.08 12.22 1.00
N THR A 168 -7.82 12.84 1.89
CA THR A 168 -7.38 13.30 3.20
C THR A 168 -7.72 12.27 4.29
N THR A 169 -8.72 11.44 4.01
CA THR A 169 -9.20 10.32 4.83
C THR A 169 -9.38 9.07 3.97
N LEU A 170 -9.53 7.92 4.61
CA LEU A 170 -9.87 6.66 3.92
C LEU A 170 -11.22 6.77 3.21
N HIS A 171 -12.17 7.51 3.77
CA HIS A 171 -13.51 7.69 3.21
C HIS A 171 -13.51 8.39 1.84
N ASP A 172 -12.56 9.27 1.56
CA ASP A 172 -12.46 9.96 0.26
C ASP A 172 -12.31 8.96 -0.91
N ASN A 173 -11.61 7.83 -0.67
CA ASN A 173 -11.50 6.76 -1.68
C ASN A 173 -12.86 6.07 -1.91
N VAL A 174 -13.66 5.93 -0.86
CA VAL A 174 -15.01 5.32 -0.98
C VAL A 174 -15.91 6.22 -1.82
N VAL A 175 -15.87 7.53 -1.59
CA VAL A 175 -16.61 8.52 -2.39
C VAL A 175 -16.24 8.39 -3.86
N MET A 176 -14.95 8.31 -4.18
CA MET A 176 -14.48 8.14 -5.56
C MET A 176 -14.93 6.81 -6.17
N MET A 177 -14.83 5.70 -5.42
CA MET A 177 -15.23 4.37 -5.91
C MET A 177 -16.72 4.30 -6.19
N LYS A 178 -17.58 4.80 -5.28
CA LYS A 178 -19.04 4.85 -5.49
C LYS A 178 -19.40 5.67 -6.71
N PHE A 179 -18.79 6.85 -6.86
CA PHE A 179 -18.97 7.68 -8.05
C PHE A 179 -18.64 6.92 -9.34
N LEU A 180 -17.52 6.18 -9.36
CA LEU A 180 -17.14 5.36 -10.51
C LEU A 180 -18.15 4.24 -10.77
N GLU A 181 -18.55 3.48 -9.74
CA GLU A 181 -19.55 2.40 -9.84
C GLU A 181 -20.89 2.92 -10.40
N GLU A 182 -21.31 4.12 -10.02
CA GLU A 182 -22.57 4.72 -10.46
C GLU A 182 -22.53 5.34 -11.86
N GLN A 183 -21.36 5.82 -12.33
CA GLN A 183 -21.27 6.60 -13.56
C GLN A 183 -20.54 5.89 -14.71
N SER A 184 -19.71 4.86 -14.45
CA SER A 184 -18.88 4.20 -15.47
C SER A 184 -19.67 3.45 -16.54
N TYR A 185 -20.92 3.09 -16.29
CA TYR A 185 -21.75 2.43 -17.29
C TYR A 185 -22.25 3.40 -18.41
N ARG A 186 -22.17 4.72 -18.16
CA ARG A 186 -22.53 5.76 -19.15
C ARG A 186 -21.33 6.43 -19.77
N HIS A 187 -20.20 6.46 -19.04
CA HIS A 187 -19.03 7.26 -19.40
C HIS A 187 -17.75 6.47 -19.29
N SER A 188 -16.82 6.73 -20.19
CA SER A 188 -15.44 6.23 -20.07
C SER A 188 -14.69 7.06 -19.01
N LEU A 189 -14.78 6.64 -17.76
CA LEU A 189 -14.23 7.36 -16.62
C LEU A 189 -12.81 6.91 -16.27
N VAL A 190 -12.00 7.87 -15.84
CA VAL A 190 -10.72 7.65 -15.16
C VAL A 190 -10.78 8.40 -13.83
N GLY A 191 -10.92 7.67 -12.74
CA GLY A 191 -11.09 8.25 -11.42
C GLY A 191 -10.11 7.68 -10.41
N LEU A 192 -9.48 8.56 -9.61
CA LEU A 192 -8.61 8.19 -8.50
C LEU A 192 -8.41 9.37 -7.54
N CYS A 193 -7.82 9.11 -6.38
CA CYS A 193 -7.43 10.15 -5.43
C CYS A 193 -5.92 10.31 -5.34
N MET A 194 -5.46 11.54 -5.20
CA MET A 194 -4.10 11.91 -4.80
C MET A 194 -3.95 11.81 -3.27
N GLY A 195 -2.72 12.01 -2.79
CA GLY A 195 -2.36 11.98 -1.37
C GLY A 195 -1.98 10.58 -0.89
N GLU A 196 -1.35 10.50 0.28
CA GLU A 196 -0.90 9.22 0.88
C GLU A 196 -2.04 8.22 1.07
N GLN A 197 -3.23 8.72 1.42
CA GLN A 197 -4.43 7.90 1.57
C GLN A 197 -5.01 7.43 0.22
N GLY A 198 -4.59 8.03 -0.91
CA GLY A 198 -5.15 7.78 -2.24
C GLY A 198 -4.74 6.45 -2.88
N ILE A 199 -3.79 5.72 -2.30
CA ILE A 199 -3.32 4.42 -2.84
C ILE A 199 -4.47 3.43 -3.04
N ILE A 200 -5.48 3.48 -2.19
CA ILE A 200 -6.65 2.59 -2.24
C ILE A 200 -7.38 2.74 -3.58
N SER A 201 -7.74 3.97 -3.94
CA SER A 201 -8.43 4.24 -5.21
C SER A 201 -7.53 3.99 -6.42
N ARG A 202 -6.21 4.22 -6.34
CA ARG A 202 -5.28 3.87 -7.43
C ARG A 202 -5.28 2.38 -7.76
N VAL A 203 -5.50 1.53 -6.76
CA VAL A 203 -5.59 0.08 -6.95
C VAL A 203 -7.02 -0.36 -7.25
N LEU A 204 -8.01 0.15 -6.51
CA LEU A 204 -9.39 -0.34 -6.58
C LEU A 204 -10.27 0.39 -7.59
N SER A 205 -9.85 1.52 -8.17
CA SER A 205 -10.65 2.25 -9.15
C SER A 205 -11.02 1.39 -10.37
N LEU A 206 -10.12 0.49 -10.78
CA LEU A 206 -10.39 -0.44 -11.88
C LEU A 206 -11.52 -1.43 -11.54
N ARG A 207 -11.61 -1.84 -10.27
CA ARG A 207 -12.71 -2.64 -9.76
C ARG A 207 -14.04 -1.88 -9.79
N ALA A 208 -13.97 -0.57 -9.55
CA ALA A 208 -15.12 0.32 -9.54
C ALA A 208 -15.51 0.88 -10.93
N GLY A 209 -14.81 0.47 -12.00
CA GLY A 209 -15.16 0.86 -13.38
C GLY A 209 -14.29 1.94 -14.01
N SER A 210 -13.21 2.38 -13.37
CA SER A 210 -12.20 3.23 -14.03
C SER A 210 -11.54 2.49 -15.19
N VAL A 211 -11.33 3.16 -16.32
CA VAL A 211 -10.72 2.54 -17.52
C VAL A 211 -9.26 2.18 -17.27
N PHE A 212 -8.50 3.08 -16.64
CA PHE A 212 -7.10 2.87 -16.28
C PHE A 212 -6.73 3.69 -15.04
N THR A 213 -5.56 3.40 -14.49
CA THR A 213 -4.95 4.15 -13.38
C THR A 213 -3.60 4.71 -13.78
N PHE A 214 -3.04 5.63 -12.96
CA PHE A 214 -1.76 6.28 -13.22
C PHE A 214 -0.68 5.82 -12.24
N ALA A 215 0.53 5.62 -12.78
CA ALA A 215 1.75 5.31 -12.05
C ALA A 215 2.88 6.28 -12.39
N SER A 216 3.88 6.41 -11.50
CA SER A 216 5.16 7.05 -11.86
C SER A 216 6.09 6.06 -12.57
N ALA A 217 7.01 6.60 -13.37
CA ALA A 217 8.04 5.82 -14.02
C ALA A 217 9.03 5.25 -12.98
N MET A 218 9.48 6.09 -12.06
CA MET A 218 10.44 5.75 -11.01
C MET A 218 10.03 6.38 -9.68
N ALA A 219 10.55 5.85 -8.58
CA ALA A 219 10.41 6.46 -7.27
C ALA A 219 11.16 7.80 -7.22
N GLY A 220 10.50 8.83 -6.68
CA GLY A 220 11.01 10.22 -6.66
C GLY A 220 10.65 11.03 -7.91
N GLU A 221 9.95 10.45 -8.88
CA GLU A 221 9.45 11.11 -10.10
C GLU A 221 7.91 11.18 -10.12
N GLU A 222 7.29 11.18 -8.96
CA GLU A 222 5.84 11.27 -8.84
C GLU A 222 5.34 12.61 -9.39
N THR A 223 4.35 12.55 -10.28
CA THR A 223 3.70 13.73 -10.86
C THR A 223 2.52 14.23 -10.02
N ALA A 224 2.14 13.46 -9.00
CA ALA A 224 1.09 13.80 -8.04
C ALA A 224 1.36 13.14 -6.68
N PRO A 225 0.97 13.76 -5.55
CA PRO A 225 1.15 13.19 -4.22
C PRO A 225 0.54 11.78 -4.11
N GLY A 226 1.26 10.87 -3.44
CA GLY A 226 0.81 9.48 -3.23
C GLY A 226 0.80 8.62 -4.50
N GLN A 227 1.38 9.06 -5.59
CA GLN A 227 1.59 8.22 -6.77
C GLN A 227 2.64 7.16 -6.46
N VAL A 228 2.41 5.95 -6.96
CA VAL A 228 3.34 4.82 -6.82
C VAL A 228 3.87 4.39 -8.18
N THR A 229 4.99 3.68 -8.19
CA THR A 229 5.61 3.21 -9.44
C THR A 229 4.75 2.17 -10.14
N ALA A 230 4.89 2.08 -11.47
CA ALA A 230 4.26 1.03 -12.28
C ALA A 230 4.65 -0.37 -11.78
N LYS A 231 5.91 -0.54 -11.39
CA LYS A 231 6.42 -1.78 -10.80
C LYS A 231 5.63 -2.16 -9.53
N MET A 232 5.39 -1.22 -8.61
CA MET A 232 4.61 -1.48 -7.40
C MET A 232 3.16 -1.86 -7.72
N LEU A 233 2.50 -1.15 -8.65
CA LEU A 233 1.12 -1.48 -9.04
C LEU A 233 1.01 -2.88 -9.64
N ARG A 234 1.99 -3.33 -10.44
CA ARG A 234 1.96 -4.63 -11.10
C ARG A 234 2.50 -5.76 -10.22
N ASP A 235 3.69 -5.59 -9.65
CA ASP A 235 4.39 -6.68 -8.95
C ASP A 235 3.77 -6.95 -7.57
N VAL A 236 3.34 -5.89 -6.87
CA VAL A 236 2.75 -6.02 -5.55
C VAL A 236 1.23 -6.13 -5.64
N TYR A 237 0.54 -5.16 -6.27
CA TYR A 237 -0.92 -5.11 -6.25
C TYR A 237 -1.59 -5.86 -7.41
N ARG A 238 -0.85 -6.25 -8.46
CA ARG A 238 -1.38 -6.95 -9.63
C ARG A 238 -2.56 -6.22 -10.29
N VAL A 239 -2.46 -4.94 -10.41
CA VAL A 239 -3.56 -4.06 -10.81
C VAL A 239 -4.16 -4.46 -12.17
N ASP A 240 -3.35 -4.99 -13.09
CA ASP A 240 -3.84 -5.49 -14.38
C ASP A 240 -4.85 -6.65 -14.26
N ASN A 241 -4.85 -7.36 -13.12
CA ASN A 241 -5.76 -8.49 -12.83
C ASN A 241 -6.94 -8.10 -11.92
N VAL A 242 -6.99 -6.85 -11.45
CA VAL A 242 -8.09 -6.38 -10.60
C VAL A 242 -9.37 -6.23 -11.42
N ASP A 243 -10.45 -6.83 -10.93
CA ASP A 243 -11.78 -6.82 -11.52
C ASP A 243 -12.87 -6.69 -10.44
N THR A 244 -14.15 -6.72 -10.84
CA THR A 244 -15.30 -6.60 -9.94
C THR A 244 -15.41 -7.75 -8.94
N ALA A 245 -14.89 -8.94 -9.26
CA ALA A 245 -14.89 -10.12 -8.40
C ALA A 245 -13.68 -10.17 -7.44
N THR A 246 -12.70 -9.28 -7.59
CA THR A 246 -11.49 -9.25 -6.74
C THR A 246 -11.88 -8.98 -5.29
N ARG A 247 -11.54 -9.91 -4.38
CA ARG A 247 -11.71 -9.74 -2.95
C ARG A 247 -10.69 -8.78 -2.38
N VAL A 248 -11.12 -7.91 -1.46
CA VAL A 248 -10.28 -6.87 -0.86
C VAL A 248 -9.92 -7.25 0.57
N TYR A 249 -8.64 -7.25 0.87
CA TYR A 249 -8.07 -7.42 2.19
C TYR A 249 -7.12 -6.26 2.51
N GLY A 250 -6.73 -6.12 3.77
CA GLY A 250 -5.77 -5.09 4.10
C GLY A 250 -5.22 -5.17 5.52
N VAL A 251 -4.18 -4.37 5.79
CA VAL A 251 -3.72 -4.08 7.15
C VAL A 251 -4.18 -2.70 7.56
N ALA A 252 -4.84 -2.61 8.70
CA ALA A 252 -5.32 -1.35 9.28
C ALA A 252 -4.60 -1.04 10.59
N GLY A 253 -4.11 0.20 10.74
CA GLY A 253 -3.38 0.68 11.91
C GLY A 253 -2.72 2.02 11.64
N ASP A 254 -1.84 2.46 12.56
CA ASP A 254 -1.08 3.69 12.46
C ASP A 254 0.29 3.55 13.15
N PRO A 255 1.41 3.65 12.38
CA PRO A 255 1.52 3.74 10.92
C PRO A 255 1.45 2.36 10.23
N VAL A 256 1.09 2.34 8.93
CA VAL A 256 1.11 1.13 8.08
C VAL A 256 1.93 1.29 6.79
N SER A 257 2.46 2.49 6.52
CA SER A 257 3.17 2.83 5.28
C SER A 257 4.41 1.96 5.01
N HIS A 258 5.06 1.47 6.06
CA HIS A 258 6.26 0.61 5.95
C HIS A 258 5.98 -0.88 6.18
N SER A 259 4.70 -1.26 6.30
CA SER A 259 4.32 -2.66 6.51
C SER A 259 4.72 -3.55 5.33
N LEU A 260 5.32 -4.70 5.62
CA LEU A 260 5.58 -5.74 4.62
C LEU A 260 4.32 -6.57 4.28
N SER A 261 3.22 -6.41 5.04
CA SER A 261 2.01 -7.21 4.86
C SER A 261 1.46 -7.16 3.43
N PRO A 262 1.37 -6.01 2.74
CA PRO A 262 0.92 -5.98 1.35
C PRO A 262 1.78 -6.83 0.42
N LEU A 263 3.10 -6.77 0.55
CA LEU A 263 4.03 -7.57 -0.26
C LEU A 263 3.84 -9.07 -0.02
N LEU A 264 3.83 -9.50 1.25
CA LEU A 264 3.71 -10.91 1.60
C LEU A 264 2.36 -11.50 1.18
N MET A 265 1.26 -10.80 1.48
CA MET A 265 -0.08 -11.30 1.24
C MET A 265 -0.44 -11.31 -0.24
N ASN A 266 -0.08 -10.27 -1.00
CA ASN A 266 -0.30 -10.26 -2.44
C ASN A 266 0.57 -11.31 -3.15
N THR A 267 1.78 -11.57 -2.65
CA THR A 267 2.60 -12.70 -3.14
C THR A 267 1.93 -14.04 -2.88
N ALA A 268 1.37 -14.23 -1.68
CA ALA A 268 0.65 -15.46 -1.34
C ALA A 268 -0.62 -15.62 -2.22
N PHE A 269 -1.41 -14.57 -2.40
CA PHE A 269 -2.57 -14.59 -3.29
C PHE A 269 -2.20 -14.96 -4.73
N ARG A 270 -1.10 -14.38 -5.24
CA ARG A 270 -0.57 -14.71 -6.56
C ARG A 270 -0.18 -16.17 -6.66
N ARG A 271 0.60 -16.68 -5.69
CA ARG A 271 1.15 -18.04 -5.70
C ARG A 271 0.04 -19.09 -5.68
N GLU A 272 -1.01 -18.83 -4.90
CA GLU A 272 -2.13 -19.73 -4.70
C GLU A 272 -3.32 -19.46 -5.65
N ASN A 273 -3.14 -18.61 -6.66
CA ASN A 273 -4.17 -18.22 -7.63
C ASN A 273 -5.48 -17.77 -6.97
N VAL A 274 -5.38 -16.90 -5.96
CA VAL A 274 -6.53 -16.29 -5.30
C VAL A 274 -6.79 -14.93 -5.95
N ASN A 275 -8.02 -14.72 -6.46
CA ASN A 275 -8.43 -13.41 -6.97
C ASN A 275 -8.71 -12.47 -5.78
N ALA A 276 -7.65 -11.84 -5.30
CA ALA A 276 -7.69 -10.95 -4.16
C ALA A 276 -6.55 -9.92 -4.22
N VAL A 277 -6.76 -8.80 -3.55
CA VAL A 277 -5.76 -7.75 -3.34
C VAL A 277 -5.68 -7.37 -1.86
N TYR A 278 -4.47 -7.11 -1.40
CA TYR A 278 -4.21 -6.70 -0.03
C TYR A 278 -3.58 -5.31 0.03
N LEU A 279 -4.19 -4.41 0.79
CA LEU A 279 -3.87 -2.98 0.85
C LEU A 279 -3.34 -2.56 2.23
N GLY A 280 -2.56 -1.49 2.26
CA GLY A 280 -2.29 -0.72 3.48
C GLY A 280 -3.41 0.30 3.72
N LEU A 281 -4.07 0.22 4.86
CA LEU A 281 -5.18 1.09 5.25
C LEU A 281 -4.75 1.94 6.44
N HIS A 282 -4.23 3.12 6.18
CA HIS A 282 -3.73 4.02 7.22
C HIS A 282 -4.92 4.66 7.97
N ALA A 283 -5.36 4.01 9.03
CA ALA A 283 -6.42 4.51 9.91
C ALA A 283 -5.80 5.30 11.07
N LYS A 284 -5.93 6.62 11.05
CA LYS A 284 -5.40 7.50 12.11
C LYS A 284 -6.19 7.42 13.41
N THR A 285 -7.45 7.02 13.35
CA THR A 285 -8.33 6.88 14.49
C THR A 285 -9.16 5.61 14.40
N MET A 286 -9.72 5.14 15.52
CA MET A 286 -10.67 4.03 15.50
C MET A 286 -11.93 4.36 14.70
N LYS A 287 -12.33 5.63 14.66
CA LYS A 287 -13.43 6.10 13.80
C LYS A 287 -13.12 5.87 12.31
N ASP A 288 -11.89 6.16 11.87
CA ASP A 288 -11.45 5.90 10.50
C ASP A 288 -11.45 4.41 10.19
N LEU A 289 -11.00 3.57 11.14
CA LEU A 289 -11.02 2.12 10.98
C LEU A 289 -12.45 1.58 10.86
N ARG A 290 -13.38 2.03 11.71
CA ARG A 290 -14.79 1.67 11.63
C ARG A 290 -15.43 2.11 10.30
N ALA A 291 -15.11 3.32 9.83
CA ALA A 291 -15.56 3.79 8.53
C ALA A 291 -14.98 2.94 7.38
N CYS A 292 -13.69 2.58 7.46
CA CYS A 292 -13.06 1.69 6.50
C CYS A 292 -13.77 0.32 6.44
N ILE A 293 -14.01 -0.30 7.58
CA ILE A 293 -14.71 -1.59 7.66
C ILE A 293 -16.12 -1.50 7.05
N ARG A 294 -16.86 -0.42 7.32
CA ARG A 294 -18.22 -0.23 6.81
C ARG A 294 -18.27 0.05 5.31
N ASP A 295 -17.37 0.94 4.83
CA ASP A 295 -17.53 1.60 3.54
C ASP A 295 -16.63 1.02 2.44
N ILE A 296 -15.48 0.42 2.77
CA ILE A 296 -14.65 -0.33 1.81
C ILE A 296 -15.12 -1.79 1.79
N PRO A 297 -15.25 -2.42 0.62
CA PRO A 297 -15.73 -3.80 0.52
C PRO A 297 -14.67 -4.83 0.96
N VAL A 298 -14.13 -4.67 2.18
CA VAL A 298 -13.12 -5.58 2.72
C VAL A 298 -13.73 -6.92 3.10
N SER A 299 -13.10 -8.01 2.66
CA SER A 299 -13.43 -9.38 3.06
C SER A 299 -12.73 -9.79 4.35
N GLY A 300 -11.64 -9.10 4.72
CA GLY A 300 -10.94 -9.29 5.97
C GLY A 300 -9.83 -8.27 6.18
N LEU A 301 -9.42 -8.12 7.44
CA LEU A 301 -8.39 -7.15 7.86
C LEU A 301 -7.40 -7.78 8.81
N SER A 302 -6.12 -7.47 8.60
CA SER A 302 -5.13 -7.49 9.68
C SER A 302 -5.28 -6.20 10.49
N VAL A 303 -5.40 -6.32 11.80
CA VAL A 303 -5.44 -5.18 12.70
C VAL A 303 -4.11 -5.09 13.45
N THR A 304 -3.42 -3.94 13.34
CA THR A 304 -2.17 -3.69 14.03
C THR A 304 -2.30 -2.58 15.06
N MET A 305 -1.17 -2.13 15.59
CA MET A 305 -1.14 -1.03 16.57
C MET A 305 -1.86 0.21 16.01
N PRO A 306 -2.57 0.98 16.85
CA PRO A 306 -2.84 0.73 18.28
C PRO A 306 -4.13 -0.10 18.52
N TYR A 307 -4.86 -0.53 17.50
CA TYR A 307 -6.28 -0.92 17.52
C TYR A 307 -6.58 -2.37 17.91
N LYS A 308 -5.58 -3.23 18.18
CA LYS A 308 -5.79 -4.67 18.47
C LYS A 308 -6.72 -4.96 19.66
N GLN A 309 -6.85 -4.04 20.61
CA GLN A 309 -7.75 -4.19 21.76
C GLN A 309 -9.09 -3.50 21.52
N GLU A 310 -9.09 -2.32 20.89
CA GLU A 310 -10.30 -1.53 20.67
C GLU A 310 -11.25 -2.18 19.66
N ILE A 311 -10.70 -2.89 18.66
CA ILE A 311 -11.49 -3.57 17.62
C ILE A 311 -12.41 -4.66 18.19
N LEU A 312 -12.15 -5.16 19.39
CA LEU A 312 -12.97 -6.19 20.04
C LEU A 312 -14.42 -5.75 20.24
N GLU A 313 -14.67 -4.45 20.40
CA GLU A 313 -16.01 -3.87 20.56
C GLU A 313 -16.85 -3.97 19.28
N ASP A 314 -16.20 -4.12 18.13
CA ASP A 314 -16.84 -4.15 16.80
C ASP A 314 -17.03 -5.58 16.27
N LEU A 315 -16.62 -6.61 17.02
CA LEU A 315 -16.70 -8.00 16.61
C LEU A 315 -18.02 -8.65 17.08
N ASP A 316 -18.68 -9.37 16.19
CA ASP A 316 -19.85 -10.20 16.55
C ASP A 316 -19.44 -11.48 17.27
N ASN A 317 -18.24 -12.01 16.98
CA ASN A 317 -17.71 -13.20 17.63
C ASN A 317 -16.17 -13.23 17.55
N SER A 318 -15.53 -14.04 18.38
CA SER A 318 -14.07 -14.18 18.39
C SER A 318 -13.62 -15.59 18.77
N ASP A 319 -12.42 -15.98 18.32
CA ASP A 319 -11.81 -17.24 18.69
C ASP A 319 -11.31 -17.25 20.15
N THR A 320 -10.98 -18.44 20.64
CA THR A 320 -10.49 -18.64 22.01
C THR A 320 -9.21 -17.84 22.31
N HIS A 321 -8.30 -17.70 21.32
CA HIS A 321 -7.08 -16.92 21.51
C HIS A 321 -7.37 -15.43 21.64
N THR A 322 -8.25 -14.86 20.81
CA THR A 322 -8.70 -13.48 20.90
C THR A 322 -9.33 -13.20 22.25
N THR A 323 -10.26 -14.06 22.70
CA THR A 323 -10.94 -13.93 23.98
C THR A 323 -9.94 -13.96 25.15
N LYS A 324 -9.03 -14.93 25.19
CA LYS A 324 -8.02 -15.06 26.26
C LYS A 324 -7.01 -13.93 26.25
N THR A 325 -6.49 -13.57 25.07
CA THR A 325 -5.50 -12.49 24.97
C THR A 325 -6.12 -11.11 25.14
N GLY A 326 -7.43 -10.94 24.91
CA GLY A 326 -8.08 -9.63 24.87
C GLY A 326 -7.46 -8.74 23.78
N ALA A 327 -7.07 -9.33 22.64
CA ALA A 327 -6.52 -8.62 21.49
C ALA A 327 -6.83 -9.40 20.20
N CYS A 328 -7.25 -8.69 19.17
CA CYS A 328 -7.52 -9.24 17.84
C CYS A 328 -6.54 -8.63 16.82
N ASN A 329 -5.89 -9.46 16.03
CA ASN A 329 -5.06 -9.00 14.91
C ASN A 329 -5.60 -9.41 13.54
N THR A 330 -6.68 -10.16 13.48
CA THR A 330 -7.25 -10.70 12.24
C THR A 330 -8.76 -10.66 12.30
N VAL A 331 -9.38 -9.96 11.35
CA VAL A 331 -10.84 -9.87 11.20
C VAL A 331 -11.25 -10.53 9.91
N VAL A 332 -12.32 -11.29 9.95
CA VAL A 332 -13.01 -11.86 8.79
C VAL A 332 -14.40 -11.27 8.71
N ARG A 333 -14.80 -10.80 7.54
CA ARG A 333 -16.18 -10.48 7.26
C ARG A 333 -16.85 -11.69 6.63
N ALA A 334 -17.85 -12.25 7.29
CA ALA A 334 -18.65 -13.34 6.76
C ALA A 334 -19.64 -12.85 5.70
N GLN A 335 -20.28 -13.79 5.01
CA GLN A 335 -21.26 -13.47 3.95
C GLN A 335 -22.52 -12.76 4.50
N ASP A 336 -22.88 -13.00 5.76
CA ASP A 336 -23.97 -12.32 6.47
C ASP A 336 -23.59 -10.91 6.97
N GLY A 337 -22.36 -10.45 6.65
CA GLY A 337 -21.82 -9.14 7.07
C GLY A 337 -21.20 -9.12 8.46
N LYS A 338 -21.33 -10.18 9.26
CA LYS A 338 -20.77 -10.27 10.60
C LYS A 338 -19.25 -10.31 10.61
N LEU A 339 -18.68 -9.77 11.70
CA LEU A 339 -17.24 -9.67 11.91
C LEU A 339 -16.76 -10.71 12.93
N TYR A 340 -15.86 -11.58 12.49
CA TYR A 340 -15.24 -12.60 13.33
C TYR A 340 -13.77 -12.27 13.57
N GLY A 341 -13.37 -12.25 14.85
CA GLY A 341 -12.01 -11.90 15.27
C GLY A 341 -11.17 -13.11 15.61
N PHE A 342 -9.89 -13.06 15.20
CA PHE A 342 -8.88 -14.09 15.49
C PHE A 342 -7.60 -13.45 15.99
N ASN A 343 -6.80 -14.21 16.75
CA ASN A 343 -5.47 -13.79 17.14
C ASN A 343 -4.41 -14.74 16.59
N THR A 344 -3.86 -14.40 15.44
CA THR A 344 -2.81 -15.17 14.77
C THR A 344 -1.39 -14.86 15.30
N ASP A 345 -1.22 -13.80 16.11
CA ASP A 345 0.07 -13.50 16.76
C ASP A 345 0.52 -14.65 17.68
N VAL A 346 -0.44 -15.38 18.30
CA VAL A 346 -0.14 -16.56 19.12
C VAL A 346 0.60 -17.62 18.30
N ALA A 347 0.08 -17.96 17.11
CA ALA A 347 0.76 -18.90 16.21
C ALA A 347 2.11 -18.36 15.74
N GLY A 348 2.18 -17.04 15.48
CA GLY A 348 3.42 -16.35 15.09
C GLY A 348 4.55 -16.50 16.10
N VAL A 349 4.22 -16.49 17.40
CA VAL A 349 5.23 -16.67 18.47
C VAL A 349 5.52 -18.14 18.73
N ILE A 350 4.50 -18.95 18.82
CA ILE A 350 4.65 -20.34 19.30
C ILE A 350 5.31 -21.24 18.26
N ARG A 351 4.90 -21.19 16.99
CA ARG A 351 5.48 -22.06 15.94
C ARG A 351 7.00 -21.96 15.81
N PRO A 352 7.63 -20.76 15.74
CA PRO A 352 9.10 -20.68 15.68
C PRO A 352 9.82 -21.22 16.91
N LEU A 353 9.22 -21.12 18.10
CA LEU A 353 9.79 -21.62 19.33
C LEU A 353 9.67 -23.15 19.42
N GLU A 354 8.50 -23.72 19.09
CA GLU A 354 8.28 -25.19 19.09
C GLU A 354 9.19 -25.94 18.09
N GLN A 355 9.58 -25.27 17.00
CA GLN A 355 10.56 -25.82 16.04
C GLN A 355 11.97 -25.98 16.64
N ARG A 356 12.25 -25.31 17.77
CA ARG A 356 13.58 -25.25 18.38
C ARG A 356 13.68 -26.05 19.68
N MET A 357 12.61 -26.06 20.47
CA MET A 357 12.58 -26.76 21.73
C MET A 357 11.16 -27.01 22.24
N PRO A 358 10.94 -28.06 23.06
CA PRO A 358 9.70 -28.22 23.82
C PRO A 358 9.48 -27.04 24.77
N LEU A 359 8.26 -26.53 24.83
CA LEU A 359 7.92 -25.36 25.66
C LEU A 359 7.44 -25.72 27.06
N THR A 360 7.04 -27.00 27.30
CA THR A 360 6.58 -27.47 28.61
C THR A 360 7.71 -27.38 29.64
N GLY A 361 7.47 -26.62 30.73
CA GLY A 361 8.44 -26.36 31.77
C GLY A 361 9.55 -25.35 31.42
N ALA A 362 9.63 -24.87 30.18
CA ALA A 362 10.62 -23.89 29.77
C ALA A 362 10.41 -22.54 30.51
N LYS A 363 11.51 -21.97 31.01
CA LYS A 363 11.51 -20.65 31.66
C LYS A 363 11.64 -19.55 30.62
N VAL A 364 10.59 -18.75 30.47
CA VAL A 364 10.53 -17.72 29.44
C VAL A 364 10.34 -16.33 30.03
N LEU A 365 11.22 -15.40 29.67
CA LEU A 365 11.07 -13.97 29.98
C LEU A 365 10.44 -13.25 28.79
N VAL A 366 9.28 -12.64 29.00
CA VAL A 366 8.62 -11.79 28.00
C VAL A 366 8.81 -10.33 28.39
N LEU A 367 9.40 -9.56 27.48
CA LEU A 367 9.61 -8.11 27.62
C LEU A 367 8.45 -7.39 26.96
N GLY A 368 7.66 -6.65 27.75
CA GLY A 368 6.49 -5.92 27.27
C GLY A 368 5.16 -6.41 27.89
N ALA A 369 4.09 -5.64 27.65
CA ALA A 369 2.73 -5.95 28.12
C ALA A 369 1.65 -5.45 27.10
N GLY A 370 2.04 -5.22 25.84
CA GLY A 370 1.13 -4.85 24.74
C GLY A 370 0.52 -6.08 24.06
N GLY A 371 -0.14 -5.90 22.91
CA GLY A 371 -0.82 -6.97 22.17
C GLY A 371 0.07 -8.16 21.83
N GLY A 372 1.29 -7.91 21.30
CA GLY A 372 2.25 -8.98 21.01
C GLY A 372 2.72 -9.72 22.27
N ALA A 373 2.99 -8.98 23.37
CA ALA A 373 3.35 -9.60 24.64
C ALA A 373 2.20 -10.46 25.21
N ARG A 374 0.95 -10.02 25.06
CA ARG A 374 -0.22 -10.82 25.47
C ARG A 374 -0.27 -12.14 24.68
N ALA A 375 -0.11 -12.07 23.35
CA ALA A 375 -0.09 -13.26 22.51
C ALA A 375 1.03 -14.24 22.95
N ALA A 376 2.25 -13.72 23.21
CA ALA A 376 3.35 -14.53 23.70
C ALA A 376 3.05 -15.16 25.06
N VAL A 377 2.62 -14.36 26.03
CA VAL A 377 2.37 -14.84 27.40
C VAL A 377 1.27 -15.90 27.44
N PHE A 378 0.14 -15.67 26.79
CA PHE A 378 -0.96 -16.64 26.77
C PHE A 378 -0.58 -17.90 25.98
N GLY A 379 0.03 -17.76 24.80
CA GLY A 379 0.45 -18.90 23.99
C GLY A 379 1.47 -19.79 24.71
N LEU A 380 2.48 -19.19 25.37
CA LEU A 380 3.48 -19.91 26.17
C LEU A 380 2.86 -20.60 27.38
N LYS A 381 1.94 -19.94 28.08
CA LYS A 381 1.22 -20.56 29.21
C LYS A 381 0.38 -21.76 28.79
N GLU A 382 -0.27 -21.70 27.64
CA GLU A 382 -1.00 -22.85 27.09
C GLU A 382 -0.12 -24.04 26.76
N ARG A 383 1.18 -23.80 26.45
CA ARG A 383 2.19 -24.86 26.22
C ARG A 383 2.90 -25.31 27.48
N GLY A 384 2.44 -24.87 28.66
CA GLY A 384 2.99 -25.29 29.95
C GLY A 384 4.30 -24.62 30.32
N ALA A 385 4.68 -23.50 29.67
CA ALA A 385 5.90 -22.77 30.03
C ALA A 385 5.75 -22.02 31.37
N GLU A 386 6.87 -21.83 32.05
CA GLU A 386 7.00 -20.94 33.21
C GLU A 386 7.30 -19.52 32.71
N VAL A 387 6.29 -18.67 32.67
CA VAL A 387 6.39 -17.33 32.03
C VAL A 387 6.61 -16.25 33.09
N TRP A 388 7.61 -15.40 32.80
CA TRP A 388 7.93 -14.19 33.53
C TRP A 388 7.70 -12.95 32.65
N ILE A 389 7.18 -11.86 33.22
CA ILE A 389 6.89 -10.62 32.49
C ILE A 389 7.72 -9.50 33.07
N LEU A 390 8.47 -8.80 32.22
CA LEU A 390 9.16 -7.56 32.54
C LEU A 390 8.62 -6.44 31.65
N ASN A 391 8.12 -5.36 32.26
CA ASN A 391 7.62 -4.21 31.49
C ASN A 391 7.94 -2.91 32.24
N ARG A 392 8.16 -1.80 31.49
CA ARG A 392 8.40 -0.46 32.02
C ARG A 392 7.29 -0.02 33.00
N SER A 393 6.03 -0.25 32.63
CA SER A 393 4.89 -0.03 33.53
C SER A 393 4.61 -1.27 34.36
N ALA A 394 4.92 -1.22 35.65
CA ALA A 394 4.65 -2.32 36.58
C ALA A 394 3.15 -2.67 36.65
N ALA A 395 2.26 -1.68 36.59
CA ALA A 395 0.81 -1.91 36.63
C ALA A 395 0.32 -2.73 35.43
N LYS A 396 0.82 -2.47 34.21
CA LYS A 396 0.48 -3.24 33.01
C LYS A 396 1.02 -4.68 33.10
N ALA A 397 2.24 -4.87 33.62
CA ALA A 397 2.80 -6.20 33.84
C ALA A 397 1.99 -6.99 34.87
N GLN A 398 1.63 -6.40 36.01
CA GLN A 398 0.82 -7.02 37.05
C GLN A 398 -0.57 -7.41 36.53
N LYS A 399 -1.24 -6.51 35.76
CA LYS A 399 -2.54 -6.82 35.15
C LYS A 399 -2.45 -8.05 34.25
N LEU A 400 -1.45 -8.08 33.34
CA LEU A 400 -1.25 -9.21 32.44
C LEU A 400 -0.85 -10.48 33.19
N GLY A 401 0.06 -10.37 34.17
CA GLY A 401 0.50 -11.49 35.00
C GLY A 401 -0.67 -12.13 35.78
N LYS A 402 -1.56 -11.32 36.37
CA LYS A 402 -2.76 -11.81 37.04
C LYS A 402 -3.70 -12.55 36.06
N GLN A 403 -3.93 -12.00 34.88
CA GLN A 403 -4.80 -12.59 33.87
C GLN A 403 -4.28 -13.92 33.34
N ALA A 404 -2.95 -14.01 33.06
CA ALA A 404 -2.32 -15.19 32.49
C ALA A 404 -1.70 -16.15 33.52
N ARG A 405 -1.81 -15.86 34.83
CA ARG A 405 -1.11 -16.58 35.91
C ARG A 405 0.39 -16.69 35.64
N ALA A 406 1.00 -15.58 35.20
CA ALA A 406 2.42 -15.46 34.93
C ALA A 406 3.13 -14.68 36.05
N LYS A 407 4.42 -14.96 36.26
CA LYS A 407 5.25 -14.30 37.26
C LYS A 407 5.69 -12.92 36.77
N ILE A 408 5.95 -12.00 37.70
CA ILE A 408 6.47 -10.66 37.37
C ILE A 408 7.94 -10.62 37.71
N ALA A 409 8.79 -10.30 36.71
CA ALA A 409 10.21 -10.09 36.92
C ALA A 409 10.48 -8.60 37.26
N LYS A 410 11.42 -8.38 38.17
CA LYS A 410 12.04 -7.07 38.39
C LYS A 410 13.42 -7.08 37.73
N ARG A 411 13.91 -5.91 37.30
CA ARG A 411 15.23 -5.83 36.64
C ARG A 411 16.37 -6.37 37.50
N ALA A 412 16.27 -6.20 38.81
CA ALA A 412 17.22 -6.77 39.78
C ALA A 412 17.28 -8.31 39.75
N ASP A 413 16.18 -8.98 39.43
CA ASP A 413 16.08 -10.43 39.38
C ASP A 413 16.88 -11.04 38.24
N LEU A 414 17.10 -10.30 37.15
CA LEU A 414 17.81 -10.75 35.94
C LEU A 414 19.27 -11.10 36.20
N LYS A 415 19.86 -10.56 37.27
CA LYS A 415 21.24 -10.94 37.70
C LYS A 415 21.32 -12.37 38.21
N LYS A 416 20.22 -12.90 38.78
CA LYS A 416 20.16 -14.20 39.47
C LYS A 416 19.40 -15.25 38.68
N LEU A 417 18.51 -14.84 37.75
CA LEU A 417 17.69 -15.75 36.97
C LEU A 417 18.32 -16.02 35.61
N ALA A 418 18.35 -17.28 35.21
CA ALA A 418 18.61 -17.69 33.84
C ALA A 418 17.29 -18.16 33.22
N PHE A 419 17.11 -17.86 31.93
CA PHE A 419 15.94 -18.24 31.15
C PHE A 419 16.34 -19.14 29.98
N ASP A 420 15.45 -20.03 29.58
CA ASP A 420 15.62 -20.77 28.34
C ASP A 420 15.40 -19.86 27.14
N ILE A 421 14.41 -18.99 27.26
CA ILE A 421 14.00 -18.07 26.17
C ILE A 421 13.79 -16.64 26.73
N ILE A 422 14.27 -15.64 26.01
CA ILE A 422 13.88 -14.24 26.20
C ILE A 422 13.15 -13.77 24.94
N VAL A 423 11.95 -13.22 25.09
CA VAL A 423 11.12 -12.70 23.99
C VAL A 423 11.01 -11.19 24.12
N ASN A 424 11.51 -10.42 23.15
CA ASN A 424 11.23 -8.98 23.04
C ASN A 424 9.91 -8.78 22.31
N ALA A 425 8.87 -8.38 23.04
CA ALA A 425 7.58 -8.00 22.51
C ALA A 425 7.30 -6.48 22.68
N THR A 426 8.37 -5.68 22.75
CA THR A 426 8.34 -4.22 22.76
C THR A 426 8.76 -3.66 21.39
N PRO A 427 8.45 -2.40 21.07
CA PRO A 427 8.94 -1.77 19.84
C PRO A 427 10.41 -1.30 19.93
N VAL A 428 11.12 -1.57 21.03
CA VAL A 428 12.52 -1.15 21.20
C VAL A 428 13.41 -1.87 20.18
N GLY A 429 14.18 -1.10 19.42
CA GLY A 429 15.01 -1.59 18.31
C GLY A 429 14.39 -1.41 16.93
N MET A 430 13.12 -1.02 16.82
CA MET A 430 12.43 -0.80 15.55
C MET A 430 12.98 0.44 14.80
N GLY A 431 12.94 0.41 13.46
CA GLY A 431 13.39 1.51 12.61
C GLY A 431 14.89 1.79 12.68
N GLY A 432 15.70 0.80 13.04
CA GLY A 432 17.15 0.95 13.13
C GLY A 432 17.65 1.61 14.41
N SER A 433 16.79 1.79 15.42
CA SER A 433 17.20 2.26 16.74
C SER A 433 18.27 1.35 17.35
N LYS A 434 19.31 1.95 17.93
CA LYS A 434 20.36 1.22 18.68
C LYS A 434 19.96 0.88 20.11
N GLU A 435 18.76 1.29 20.55
CA GLU A 435 18.25 0.97 21.87
C GLU A 435 17.98 -0.52 22.02
N MET A 436 18.21 -1.02 23.21
CA MET A 436 17.95 -2.41 23.57
C MET A 436 17.00 -2.49 24.78
N PRO A 437 16.09 -3.48 24.82
CA PRO A 437 15.15 -3.62 25.94
C PRO A 437 15.86 -4.09 27.22
N LEU A 438 16.98 -4.79 27.07
CA LEU A 438 17.89 -5.23 28.15
C LEU A 438 19.31 -4.76 27.85
N LYS A 439 20.14 -4.61 28.91
CA LYS A 439 21.58 -4.45 28.74
C LYS A 439 22.20 -5.78 28.32
N ALA A 440 23.36 -5.74 27.66
CA ALA A 440 24.03 -6.95 27.17
C ALA A 440 24.28 -7.99 28.28
N GLU A 441 24.76 -7.55 29.46
CA GLU A 441 24.99 -8.41 30.60
C GLU A 441 23.74 -9.03 31.24
N GLU A 442 22.55 -8.50 30.90
CA GLU A 442 21.26 -9.01 31.35
C GLU A 442 20.70 -10.11 30.43
N ILE A 443 21.28 -10.30 29.23
CA ILE A 443 20.84 -11.29 28.25
C ILE A 443 21.47 -12.63 28.59
N LYS A 444 20.76 -13.42 29.39
CA LYS A 444 21.16 -14.77 29.81
C LYS A 444 20.09 -15.78 29.42
N ALA A 445 20.13 -16.26 28.19
CA ALA A 445 19.19 -17.23 27.68
C ALA A 445 19.81 -18.06 26.55
N ARG A 446 19.29 -19.29 26.37
CA ARG A 446 19.66 -20.13 25.22
C ARG A 446 19.11 -19.57 23.92
N TYR A 447 17.84 -19.10 23.92
CA TYR A 447 17.18 -18.52 22.77
C TYR A 447 16.77 -17.08 23.06
N VAL A 448 16.97 -16.19 22.09
CA VAL A 448 16.50 -14.82 22.15
C VAL A 448 15.65 -14.53 20.91
N PHE A 449 14.38 -14.27 21.14
CA PHE A 449 13.41 -13.96 20.12
C PHE A 449 13.06 -12.46 20.15
N ASP A 450 13.29 -11.79 19.05
CA ASP A 450 12.90 -10.38 18.90
C ASP A 450 11.73 -10.27 17.93
N MET A 451 10.58 -9.73 18.36
CA MET A 451 9.43 -9.53 17.48
C MET A 451 9.62 -8.36 16.50
N VAL A 452 10.64 -7.52 16.68
CA VAL A 452 11.02 -6.49 15.72
C VAL A 452 11.62 -7.18 14.49
N TYR A 453 11.05 -6.92 13.31
CA TYR A 453 11.49 -7.49 12.04
C TYR A 453 12.21 -6.49 11.12
N ASP A 454 12.10 -5.20 11.40
CA ASP A 454 12.79 -4.14 10.68
C ASP A 454 13.52 -3.21 11.67
N PRO A 455 14.86 -3.27 11.70
CA PRO A 455 15.77 -4.04 10.84
C PRO A 455 15.73 -5.56 11.12
N LEU A 456 16.19 -6.37 10.15
CA LEU A 456 16.26 -7.83 10.28
C LEU A 456 17.11 -8.28 11.48
N GLU A 457 18.19 -7.56 11.76
CA GLU A 457 19.07 -7.79 12.91
C GLU A 457 19.16 -6.53 13.77
N THR A 458 18.41 -6.55 14.88
CA THR A 458 18.41 -5.46 15.87
C THR A 458 19.69 -5.45 16.72
N ALA A 459 19.97 -4.34 17.41
CA ALA A 459 21.05 -4.27 18.39
C ALA A 459 20.89 -5.35 19.50
N PHE A 460 19.66 -5.64 19.87
CA PHE A 460 19.32 -6.67 20.84
C PHE A 460 19.73 -8.09 20.39
N LEU A 461 19.41 -8.46 19.14
CA LEU A 461 19.81 -9.75 18.57
C LEU A 461 21.34 -9.87 18.39
N LYS A 462 22.02 -8.77 18.01
CA LYS A 462 23.49 -8.74 17.94
C LYS A 462 24.13 -8.99 19.30
N ALA A 463 23.64 -8.32 20.33
CA ALA A 463 24.12 -8.50 21.69
C ALA A 463 23.84 -9.93 22.22
N ALA A 464 22.66 -10.48 21.92
CA ALA A 464 22.29 -11.83 22.27
C ALA A 464 23.22 -12.87 21.64
N ARG A 465 23.53 -12.73 20.35
CA ARG A 465 24.46 -13.61 19.63
C ARG A 465 25.89 -13.51 20.19
N ALA A 466 26.35 -12.31 20.53
CA ALA A 466 27.64 -12.09 21.14
C ALA A 466 27.74 -12.78 22.53
N ASN A 467 26.62 -12.94 23.24
CA ASN A 467 26.51 -13.65 24.50
C ASN A 467 26.31 -15.18 24.33
N GLY A 468 26.39 -15.71 23.10
CA GLY A 468 26.23 -17.12 22.79
C GLY A 468 24.80 -17.65 22.68
N ALA A 469 23.80 -16.76 22.65
CA ALA A 469 22.41 -17.15 22.44
C ALA A 469 22.12 -17.45 20.97
N GLU A 470 21.26 -18.44 20.72
CA GLU A 470 20.63 -18.64 19.41
C GLU A 470 19.51 -17.59 19.23
N VAL A 471 19.54 -16.88 18.09
CA VAL A 471 18.62 -15.77 17.85
C VAL A 471 17.50 -16.14 16.90
N ILE A 472 16.29 -15.65 17.18
CA ILE A 472 15.09 -15.81 16.36
C ILE A 472 14.66 -14.42 15.89
N PRO A 473 14.84 -14.08 14.61
CA PRO A 473 14.48 -12.76 14.10
C PRO A 473 12.96 -12.61 13.91
N GLY A 474 12.46 -11.39 14.06
CA GLY A 474 11.04 -11.08 14.03
C GLY A 474 10.33 -11.42 12.72
N ILE A 475 11.06 -11.53 11.62
CA ILE A 475 10.49 -11.96 10.34
C ILE A 475 9.87 -13.37 10.44
N GLU A 476 10.36 -14.24 11.30
CA GLU A 476 9.77 -15.57 11.49
C GLU A 476 8.37 -15.47 12.09
N MET A 477 8.20 -14.65 13.15
CA MET A 477 6.87 -14.37 13.69
C MET A 477 5.96 -13.73 12.65
N PHE A 478 6.49 -12.74 11.94
CA PHE A 478 5.73 -11.97 10.98
C PHE A 478 5.17 -12.84 9.85
N VAL A 479 5.98 -13.76 9.33
CA VAL A 479 5.54 -14.73 8.30
C VAL A 479 4.53 -15.72 8.87
N GLN A 480 4.76 -16.30 10.05
CA GLN A 480 3.87 -17.31 10.61
C GLN A 480 2.48 -16.75 10.96
N GLN A 481 2.40 -15.52 11.49
CA GLN A 481 1.11 -14.88 11.75
C GLN A 481 0.38 -14.54 10.44
N ALA A 482 1.10 -14.05 9.42
CA ALA A 482 0.53 -13.73 8.12
C ALA A 482 0.07 -14.99 7.36
N ALA A 483 0.85 -16.07 7.43
CA ALA A 483 0.47 -17.37 6.89
C ALA A 483 -0.85 -17.85 7.50
N ARG A 484 -0.99 -17.76 8.84
CA ARG A 484 -2.24 -18.12 9.49
C ARG A 484 -3.42 -17.24 9.11
N GLN A 485 -3.22 -15.93 8.89
CA GLN A 485 -4.23 -15.04 8.35
C GLN A 485 -4.69 -15.48 6.95
N PHE A 486 -3.75 -15.76 6.07
CA PHE A 486 -4.01 -16.26 4.73
C PHE A 486 -4.87 -17.54 4.75
N GLU A 487 -4.50 -18.52 5.60
CA GLU A 487 -5.24 -19.77 5.78
C GLU A 487 -6.68 -19.52 6.23
N ILE A 488 -6.89 -18.61 7.20
CA ILE A 488 -8.21 -18.26 7.72
C ILE A 488 -9.08 -17.62 6.62
N TRP A 489 -8.52 -16.72 5.82
CA TRP A 489 -9.28 -15.99 4.80
C TRP A 489 -9.57 -16.80 3.55
N THR A 490 -8.70 -17.73 3.19
CA THR A 490 -8.77 -18.42 1.90
C THR A 490 -9.18 -19.89 2.02
N GLY A 491 -8.99 -20.50 3.18
CA GLY A 491 -9.10 -21.95 3.39
C GLY A 491 -7.99 -22.75 2.71
N LYS A 492 -6.97 -22.10 2.12
CA LYS A 492 -5.83 -22.73 1.45
C LYS A 492 -4.60 -22.74 2.32
N PRO A 493 -3.67 -23.71 2.17
CA PRO A 493 -2.35 -23.66 2.79
C PRO A 493 -1.60 -22.39 2.36
N ALA A 494 -0.91 -21.75 3.30
CA ALA A 494 -0.11 -20.57 2.99
C ALA A 494 1.26 -20.97 2.41
N PRO A 495 1.73 -20.30 1.33
CA PRO A 495 3.08 -20.50 0.78
C PRO A 495 4.14 -19.80 1.65
N SER A 496 4.32 -20.26 2.89
CA SER A 496 5.13 -19.61 3.93
C SER A 496 6.59 -19.40 3.53
N ASP A 497 7.18 -20.33 2.78
CA ASP A 497 8.57 -20.21 2.31
C ASP A 497 8.73 -19.07 1.31
N GLU A 498 7.78 -18.94 0.39
CA GLU A 498 7.78 -17.83 -0.58
C GLU A 498 7.51 -16.49 0.11
N MET A 499 6.57 -16.44 1.06
CA MET A 499 6.33 -15.25 1.87
C MET A 499 7.60 -14.82 2.63
N ARG A 500 8.31 -15.79 3.24
CA ARG A 500 9.58 -15.55 3.94
C ARG A 500 10.65 -15.04 2.98
N ARG A 501 10.79 -15.66 1.81
CA ARG A 501 11.78 -15.30 0.79
C ARG A 501 11.61 -13.84 0.36
N VAL A 502 10.38 -13.43 -0.03
CA VAL A 502 10.14 -12.06 -0.48
C VAL A 502 10.29 -11.04 0.65
N GLY A 503 9.89 -11.39 1.88
CA GLY A 503 10.08 -10.53 3.05
C GLY A 503 11.55 -10.28 3.37
N LEU A 504 12.40 -11.31 3.30
CA LEU A 504 13.84 -11.18 3.50
C LEU A 504 14.50 -10.34 2.43
N MET A 505 14.14 -10.54 1.15
CA MET A 505 14.66 -9.75 0.03
C MET A 505 14.35 -8.26 0.20
N GLU A 506 13.11 -7.93 0.55
CA GLU A 506 12.69 -6.54 0.77
C GLU A 506 13.44 -5.89 1.95
N LEU A 507 13.61 -6.60 3.08
CA LEU A 507 14.36 -6.08 4.22
C LEU A 507 15.85 -5.86 3.89
N GLN A 508 16.45 -6.74 3.09
CA GLN A 508 17.83 -6.57 2.62
C GLN A 508 17.95 -5.35 1.70
N GLU A 509 17.03 -5.17 0.76
CA GLU A 509 17.00 -4.02 -0.13
C GLU A 509 16.85 -2.70 0.64
N ARG A 510 15.95 -2.64 1.61
CA ARG A 510 15.80 -1.47 2.51
C ARG A 510 17.09 -1.14 3.25
N ALA A 511 17.79 -2.15 3.76
CA ALA A 511 19.05 -1.97 4.46
C ALA A 511 20.14 -1.39 3.53
N LEU A 512 20.23 -1.87 2.30
CA LEU A 512 21.16 -1.34 1.28
C LEU A 512 20.86 0.11 0.92
N GLN A 513 19.59 0.45 0.69
CA GLN A 513 19.15 1.81 0.40
C GLN A 513 19.42 2.78 1.55
N ALA A 514 19.19 2.35 2.80
CA ALA A 514 19.50 3.14 3.98
C ALA A 514 21.00 3.45 4.09
N THR A 515 21.85 2.46 3.81
CA THR A 515 23.31 2.61 3.80
C THR A 515 23.77 3.57 2.70
N ALA A 516 23.22 3.44 1.49
CA ALA A 516 23.54 4.33 0.36
C ALA A 516 23.17 5.80 0.66
N LYS A 517 21.96 6.03 1.22
CA LYS A 517 21.52 7.38 1.63
C LYS A 517 22.41 7.96 2.74
N ALA A 518 22.86 7.16 3.70
CA ALA A 518 23.77 7.61 4.76
C ALA A 518 25.15 8.01 4.21
N THR A 519 25.65 7.28 3.21
CA THR A 519 26.93 7.58 2.53
C THR A 519 26.82 8.85 1.67
N ALA A 520 25.71 9.03 0.95
CA ALA A 520 25.47 10.23 0.14
C ALA A 520 25.32 11.52 0.97
N LYS A 521 24.82 11.44 2.20
CA LYS A 521 24.73 12.59 3.12
C LYS A 521 26.07 12.99 3.77
N LYS A 522 27.07 12.13 3.71
CA LYS A 522 28.42 12.39 4.26
C LYS A 522 29.40 12.97 3.22
N LYS A 523 29.04 12.95 1.95
CA LYS A 523 29.70 13.65 0.84
C LYS A 523 29.00 14.99 0.58
#